data_c32e703d2a03cf87aaad611ffcf55e76
#
_entry.id   c32e703d2a03cf87aaad611ffcf55e76
#
_cell.length_a   1.000
_cell.length_b   1.000
_cell.length_c   1.000
_cell.angle_alpha   90.00
_cell.angle_beta   90.00
_cell.angle_gamma   90.00
#
_symmetry.space_group_name_H-M   'P 1'
#
loop_
_entity.id
_entity.type
_entity.pdbx_description
1 polymer ?
#
loop_
_entity_poly.entity_id
_entity_poly.type
_entity_poly.pdbx_seq_one_letter_code
_entity_poly.pdbx_strand_id
1 'polypeptide(L)'
;PEYSSAASDVYKRQTLYYPNKYAGTADCIGVYEGRETILDFKQSNKPKKKEYIEDYFLQIGAYSLAHNTVYNSNITQGVVLMCTVDRLFQDFKIEGNELLDYQNKFLERVEKFYNLFVK
;
A
#
# COMPACT_ATOMS: atom_id res chain seq x y z
N PRO A 1 20.88 1.11 0.58
CA PRO A 1 20.10 1.68 1.68
C PRO A 1 19.62 0.60 2.66
N GLU A 2 19.39 1.02 3.88
CA GLU A 2 19.01 0.09 4.94
C GLU A 2 17.70 -0.64 4.67
N TYR A 3 16.78 0.00 4.00
CA TYR A 3 15.48 -0.59 3.74
C TYR A 3 15.53 -1.73 2.74
N SER A 4 16.49 -1.76 1.83
CA SER A 4 16.59 -2.87 0.90
C SER A 4 17.03 -4.17 1.58
N SER A 5 17.68 -4.10 2.74
CA SER A 5 18.04 -5.30 3.50
C SER A 5 16.88 -5.82 4.35
N ALA A 6 15.86 -5.00 4.66
CA ALA A 6 14.67 -5.42 5.39
C ALA A 6 13.65 -6.13 4.47
N ALA A 7 13.68 -5.86 3.18
CA ALA A 7 12.81 -6.49 2.19
C ALA A 7 13.59 -7.62 1.51
N SER A 8 13.48 -8.85 2.04
CA SER A 8 14.30 -9.97 1.61
C SER A 8 13.91 -10.53 0.24
N ASP A 9 12.63 -10.61 -0.08
CA ASP A 9 12.14 -11.12 -1.38
C ASP A 9 11.19 -10.09 -1.96
N VAL A 10 11.72 -9.21 -2.82
CA VAL A 10 10.92 -8.15 -3.41
C VAL A 10 10.52 -8.53 -4.83
N TYR A 11 9.21 -8.59 -5.07
CA TYR A 11 8.66 -8.69 -6.41
C TYR A 11 8.52 -7.27 -6.95
N LYS A 12 8.93 -7.06 -8.19
CA LYS A 12 8.83 -5.74 -8.81
C LYS A 12 7.38 -5.37 -9.04
N ARG A 13 7.17 -4.14 -9.54
CA ARG A 13 5.83 -3.60 -9.81
C ARG A 13 4.92 -4.63 -10.42
N GLN A 14 3.73 -4.79 -9.85
CA GLN A 14 2.71 -5.69 -10.35
C GLN A 14 1.43 -4.93 -10.66
N THR A 15 0.86 -5.21 -11.82
CA THR A 15 -0.48 -4.74 -12.14
C THR A 15 -1.49 -5.58 -11.36
N LEU A 16 -2.32 -4.91 -10.59
CA LEU A 16 -3.31 -5.54 -9.72
C LEU A 16 -4.70 -5.05 -10.08
N TYR A 17 -5.70 -5.87 -9.84
CA TYR A 17 -7.08 -5.47 -10.00
C TYR A 17 -7.96 -6.12 -8.94
N TYR A 18 -9.01 -5.41 -8.57
CA TYR A 18 -10.10 -5.97 -7.78
C TYR A 18 -11.26 -6.19 -8.75
N PRO A 19 -11.71 -7.44 -8.91
CA PRO A 19 -12.65 -7.77 -9.98
C PRO A 19 -13.86 -6.84 -10.05
N ASN A 20 -14.09 -6.27 -11.25
CA ASN A 20 -15.20 -5.38 -11.57
C ASN A 20 -15.24 -4.06 -10.80
N LYS A 21 -14.16 -3.70 -10.09
CA LYS A 21 -14.14 -2.49 -9.26
C LYS A 21 -13.01 -1.53 -9.59
N TYR A 22 -11.76 -2.00 -9.52
CA TYR A 22 -10.62 -1.12 -9.79
C TYR A 22 -9.40 -1.91 -10.23
N ALA A 23 -8.44 -1.19 -10.81
CA ALA A 23 -7.15 -1.74 -11.18
C ALA A 23 -6.05 -0.71 -10.90
N GLY A 24 -4.83 -1.17 -10.79
CA GLY A 24 -3.68 -0.31 -10.55
C GLY A 24 -2.38 -1.10 -10.50
N THR A 25 -1.28 -0.43 -10.24
CA THR A 25 0.03 -1.05 -10.15
C THR A 25 0.65 -0.75 -8.80
N ALA A 26 0.95 -1.80 -8.04
CA ALA A 26 1.68 -1.65 -6.78
C ALA A 26 3.16 -1.41 -7.06
N ASP A 27 3.83 -0.61 -6.24
CA ASP A 27 5.26 -0.34 -6.41
C ASP A 27 6.08 -1.60 -6.19
N CYS A 28 5.86 -2.25 -5.06
CA CYS A 28 6.55 -3.50 -4.75
C CYS A 28 5.67 -4.39 -3.91
N ILE A 29 5.84 -5.69 -4.08
CA ILE A 29 5.29 -6.69 -3.20
C ILE A 29 6.45 -7.59 -2.80
N GLY A 30 6.60 -7.83 -1.52
CA GLY A 30 7.72 -8.61 -1.05
C GLY A 30 7.59 -8.99 0.41
N VAL A 31 8.68 -9.49 0.96
CA VAL A 31 8.74 -9.87 2.37
C VAL A 31 9.46 -8.77 3.14
N TYR A 32 8.79 -8.19 4.12
CA TYR A 32 9.32 -7.15 4.99
C TYR A 32 9.12 -7.62 6.44
N GLU A 33 10.20 -7.71 7.18
CA GLU A 33 10.17 -8.23 8.55
C GLU A 33 9.50 -9.61 8.64
N GLY A 34 9.81 -10.48 7.67
CA GLY A 34 9.31 -11.86 7.64
C GLY A 34 7.86 -12.03 7.21
N ARG A 35 7.21 -10.98 6.71
CA ARG A 35 5.79 -11.02 6.32
C ARG A 35 5.60 -10.49 4.91
N GLU A 36 4.66 -11.07 4.18
CA GLU A 36 4.26 -10.54 2.88
C GLU A 36 3.69 -9.14 3.05
N THR A 37 4.20 -8.21 2.27
CA THR A 37 3.96 -6.78 2.47
C THR A 37 3.79 -6.08 1.14
N ILE A 38 2.87 -5.10 1.08
CA ILE A 38 2.86 -4.09 0.02
C ILE A 38 3.83 -2.99 0.44
N LEU A 39 4.79 -2.72 -0.42
CA LEU A 39 5.79 -1.66 -0.20
C LEU A 39 5.53 -0.52 -1.17
N ASP A 40 5.55 0.70 -0.66
CA ASP A 40 5.37 1.92 -1.44
C ASP A 40 6.55 2.85 -1.15
N PHE A 41 7.30 3.21 -2.20
CA PHE A 41 8.46 4.08 -2.08
C PHE A 41 8.06 5.50 -2.45
N LYS A 42 8.31 6.45 -1.55
CA LYS A 42 7.96 7.84 -1.75
C LYS A 42 9.16 8.75 -1.49
N GLN A 43 9.22 9.85 -2.23
CA GLN A 43 10.16 10.93 -1.95
C GLN A 43 9.41 12.12 -1.40
N SER A 44 10.05 12.87 -0.51
CA SER A 44 9.48 14.06 0.07
C SER A 44 10.57 15.09 0.30
N ASN A 45 10.21 16.39 0.25
CA ASN A 45 11.14 17.46 0.57
C ASN A 45 11.42 17.54 2.06
N LYS A 46 10.47 17.16 2.89
CA LYS A 46 10.56 17.21 4.35
C LYS A 46 9.99 15.94 4.95
N PRO A 47 10.44 15.55 6.15
CA PRO A 47 9.81 14.46 6.89
C PRO A 47 8.32 14.69 7.06
N LYS A 48 7.55 13.62 7.05
CA LYS A 48 6.10 13.64 7.18
C LYS A 48 5.66 12.99 8.48
N LYS A 49 4.48 13.37 8.95
CA LYS A 49 3.81 12.68 10.03
C LYS A 49 2.82 11.68 9.43
N LYS A 50 2.58 10.58 10.15
CA LYS A 50 1.71 9.51 9.68
C LYS A 50 0.33 10.02 9.27
N GLU A 51 -0.24 10.95 10.03
CA GLU A 51 -1.58 11.48 9.74
C GLU A 51 -1.66 12.31 8.46
N TYR A 52 -0.52 12.73 7.90
CA TYR A 52 -0.51 13.52 6.66
C TYR A 52 -0.32 12.67 5.39
N ILE A 53 -0.14 11.36 5.55
CA ILE A 53 0.06 10.46 4.42
C ILE A 53 -1.04 9.40 4.32
N GLU A 54 -2.23 9.73 4.80
CA GLU A 54 -3.36 8.80 4.79
C GLU A 54 -3.69 8.30 3.39
N ASP A 55 -3.53 9.14 2.37
CA ASP A 55 -3.78 8.74 0.98
C ASP A 55 -2.86 7.62 0.52
N TYR A 56 -1.62 7.59 1.01
CA TYR A 56 -0.71 6.50 0.69
C TYR A 56 -1.18 5.19 1.32
N PHE A 57 -1.72 5.24 2.53
CA PHE A 57 -2.26 4.06 3.19
C PHE A 57 -3.54 3.56 2.53
N LEU A 58 -4.37 4.47 2.01
CA LEU A 58 -5.54 4.09 1.23
C LEU A 58 -5.13 3.33 -0.04
N GLN A 59 -4.07 3.78 -0.70
CA GLN A 59 -3.52 3.12 -1.86
C GLN A 59 -2.99 1.72 -1.51
N ILE A 60 -2.28 1.61 -0.39
CA ILE A 60 -1.81 0.32 0.13
C ILE A 60 -3.01 -0.61 0.42
N GLY A 61 -4.05 -0.06 1.04
CA GLY A 61 -5.27 -0.83 1.28
C GLY A 61 -5.87 -1.39 0.00
N ALA A 62 -5.98 -0.53 -1.02
CA ALA A 62 -6.50 -0.94 -2.32
C ALA A 62 -5.67 -2.07 -2.93
N TYR A 63 -4.36 -1.92 -2.94
CA TYR A 63 -3.48 -2.90 -3.58
C TYR A 63 -3.38 -4.21 -2.81
N SER A 64 -3.34 -4.16 -1.48
CA SER A 64 -3.32 -5.38 -0.67
C SER A 64 -4.60 -6.20 -0.87
N LEU A 65 -5.74 -5.53 -0.90
CA LEU A 65 -7.02 -6.21 -1.13
C LEU A 65 -7.08 -6.83 -2.53
N ALA A 66 -6.63 -6.09 -3.55
CA ALA A 66 -6.59 -6.59 -4.92
C ALA A 66 -5.66 -7.79 -5.05
N HIS A 67 -4.46 -7.70 -4.47
CA HIS A 67 -3.50 -8.80 -4.50
C HIS A 67 -4.05 -10.05 -3.82
N ASN A 68 -4.61 -9.89 -2.63
CA ASN A 68 -5.18 -11.01 -1.89
C ASN A 68 -6.31 -11.68 -2.67
N THR A 69 -7.10 -10.89 -3.40
CA THR A 69 -8.22 -11.42 -4.19
C THR A 69 -7.74 -12.15 -5.44
N VAL A 70 -6.80 -11.56 -6.18
CA VAL A 70 -6.34 -12.12 -7.45
C VAL A 70 -5.45 -13.36 -7.24
N TYR A 71 -4.57 -13.31 -6.27
CA TYR A 71 -3.57 -14.36 -6.04
C TYR A 71 -3.90 -15.26 -4.87
N ASN A 72 -5.06 -15.08 -4.25
CA ASN A 72 -5.44 -15.83 -3.04
C ASN A 72 -4.35 -15.77 -1.97
N SER A 73 -3.72 -14.61 -1.83
CA SER A 73 -2.68 -14.35 -0.85
C SER A 73 -3.27 -13.77 0.44
N ASN A 74 -2.42 -13.60 1.43
CA ASN A 74 -2.84 -13.05 2.72
C ASN A 74 -1.87 -11.96 3.17
N ILE A 75 -1.83 -10.87 2.40
CA ILE A 75 -1.05 -9.69 2.77
C ILE A 75 -1.78 -8.98 3.92
N THR A 76 -1.11 -8.88 5.05
CA THR A 76 -1.66 -8.26 6.26
C THR A 76 -0.85 -7.04 6.70
N GLN A 77 0.14 -6.62 5.93
CA GLN A 77 1.02 -5.52 6.27
C GLN A 77 1.31 -4.65 5.06
N GLY A 78 1.33 -3.35 5.27
CA GLY A 78 1.77 -2.39 4.26
C GLY A 78 2.77 -1.42 4.86
N VAL A 79 3.75 -1.00 4.07
CA VAL A 79 4.80 -0.08 4.51
C VAL A 79 5.03 0.99 3.46
N VAL A 80 5.02 2.24 3.90
CA VAL A 80 5.49 3.38 3.09
C VAL A 80 6.92 3.67 3.50
N LEU A 81 7.84 3.52 2.59
CA LEU A 81 9.24 3.86 2.78
C LEU A 81 9.50 5.21 2.14
N MET A 82 9.82 6.19 2.95
CA MET A 82 9.98 7.58 2.51
C MET A 82 11.41 8.06 2.69
N CYS A 83 11.93 8.71 1.65
CA CYS A 83 13.25 9.34 1.69
C CYS A 83 13.09 10.84 1.43
N THR A 84 13.72 11.66 2.27
CA THR A 84 13.77 13.10 2.04
C THR A 84 15.02 13.48 1.27
N VAL A 85 15.06 14.72 0.77
CA VAL A 85 16.23 15.25 0.06
C VAL A 85 17.47 15.33 0.96
N ASP A 86 17.28 15.41 2.27
CA ASP A 86 18.37 15.41 3.25
C ASP A 86 18.81 13.99 3.63
N ARG A 87 18.34 12.97 2.91
CA ARG A 87 18.67 11.57 3.16
C ARG A 87 18.15 11.04 4.49
N LEU A 88 17.08 11.63 5.00
CA LEU A 88 16.35 11.07 6.13
C LEU A 88 15.39 10.00 5.62
N PHE A 89 15.40 8.88 6.30
CA PHE A 89 14.51 7.76 5.93
C PHE A 89 13.45 7.60 6.99
N GLN A 90 12.23 7.39 6.53
CA GLN A 90 11.09 7.10 7.40
C GLN A 90 10.37 5.86 6.88
N ASP A 91 9.95 5.00 7.80
CA ASP A 91 9.07 3.90 7.47
C ASP A 91 7.75 4.07 8.22
N PHE A 92 6.66 3.91 7.50
CA PHE A 92 5.32 3.98 8.07
C PHE A 92 4.64 2.66 7.80
N LYS A 93 4.34 1.92 8.87
CA LYS A 93 3.78 0.59 8.78
C LYS A 93 2.33 0.58 9.22
N ILE A 94 1.48 -0.08 8.45
CA ILE A 94 0.12 -0.41 8.85
C ILE A 94 -0.05 -1.92 8.76
N GLU A 95 -0.73 -2.51 9.73
CA GLU A 95 -0.92 -3.95 9.77
C GLU A 95 -2.22 -4.32 10.49
N GLY A 96 -2.67 -5.54 10.29
CA GLY A 96 -3.83 -6.09 10.97
C GLY A 96 -5.08 -5.25 10.73
N ASN A 97 -5.74 -4.86 11.81
CA ASN A 97 -6.99 -4.11 11.74
C ASN A 97 -6.83 -2.73 11.09
N GLU A 98 -5.67 -2.10 11.25
CA GLU A 98 -5.42 -0.81 10.61
C GLU A 98 -5.41 -0.96 9.08
N LEU A 99 -4.79 -2.00 8.56
CA LEU A 99 -4.82 -2.28 7.12
C LEU A 99 -6.25 -2.60 6.66
N LEU A 100 -6.99 -3.41 7.41
CA LEU A 100 -8.37 -3.71 7.09
C LEU A 100 -9.23 -2.45 7.03
N ASP A 101 -9.01 -1.50 7.94
CA ASP A 101 -9.73 -0.24 7.94
C ASP A 101 -9.46 0.56 6.67
N TYR A 102 -8.22 0.59 6.19
CA TYR A 102 -7.89 1.28 4.95
C TYR A 102 -8.46 0.57 3.72
N GLN A 103 -8.48 -0.76 3.72
CA GLN A 103 -9.16 -1.53 2.66
C GLN A 103 -10.63 -1.16 2.60
N ASN A 104 -11.31 -1.11 3.74
CA ASN A 104 -12.73 -0.77 3.82
C ASN A 104 -13.00 0.68 3.42
N LYS A 105 -12.16 1.61 3.85
CA LYS A 105 -12.27 3.02 3.46
C LYS A 105 -12.13 3.19 1.95
N PHE A 106 -11.20 2.46 1.35
CA PHE A 106 -11.04 2.53 -0.10
C PHE A 106 -12.27 1.99 -0.83
N LEU A 107 -12.80 0.84 -0.40
CA LEU A 107 -14.03 0.28 -1.00
C LEU A 107 -15.22 1.22 -0.87
N GLU A 108 -15.34 1.93 0.25
CA GLU A 108 -16.39 2.93 0.41
C GLU A 108 -16.26 4.06 -0.63
N ARG A 109 -15.04 4.50 -0.90
CA ARG A 109 -14.80 5.50 -1.94
C ARG A 109 -15.16 4.99 -3.33
N VAL A 110 -14.85 3.73 -3.61
CA VAL A 110 -15.22 3.10 -4.88
C VAL A 110 -16.74 3.04 -5.04
N GLU A 111 -17.44 2.64 -3.98
CA GLU A 111 -18.91 2.61 -4.01
C GLU A 111 -19.51 3.99 -4.25
N LYS A 112 -19.00 5.01 -3.59
CA LYS A 112 -19.44 6.39 -3.81
C LYS A 112 -19.23 6.81 -5.25
N PHE A 113 -18.09 6.47 -5.83
CA PHE A 113 -17.81 6.76 -7.23
C PHE A 113 -18.85 6.11 -8.16
N TYR A 114 -19.10 4.80 -7.98
CA TYR A 114 -20.06 4.09 -8.80
C TYR A 114 -21.48 4.62 -8.63
N ASN A 115 -21.87 4.98 -7.42
CA ASN A 115 -23.19 5.54 -7.17
C ASN A 115 -23.38 6.92 -7.82
N LEU A 116 -22.31 7.72 -7.95
CA LEU A 116 -22.39 9.05 -8.54
C LEU A 116 -22.24 9.05 -10.05
N PHE A 117 -21.40 8.17 -10.61
CA PHE A 117 -20.98 8.27 -12.01
C PHE A 117 -21.38 7.07 -12.87
N VAL A 118 -21.70 5.94 -12.27
CA VAL A 118 -22.00 4.71 -13.00
C VAL A 118 -23.35 4.17 -12.52
N LYS A 119 -24.41 4.65 -13.13
CA LYS A 119 -25.77 4.19 -12.79
C LYS A 119 -26.36 3.32 -13.88
#